data_1f41a8a33dcb621410c8daa5fec85d46
#
_entry.id   1f41a8a33dcb621410c8daa5fec85d46
#
_cell.length_a   1.000
_cell.length_b   1.000
_cell.length_c   1.000
_cell.angle_alpha   90.00
_cell.angle_beta   90.00
_cell.angle_gamma   90.00
#
_symmetry.space_group_name_H-M   'P 1'
#
loop_
_entity.id
_entity.type
_entity.pdbx_description
1 polymer ?
#
loop_
_entity_poly.entity_id
_entity_poly.type
_entity_poly.pdbx_seq_one_letter_code
_entity_poly.pdbx_strand_id
1 'polypeptide(L)'
;PTRRRRQRQMCIRDRIWTIRLGLFLFMRIHKAGEDKRFRSIKTSASQFFMTFTLSGLWVTLCSMCALVAISSPEGLVMNALTYIGIILFIIGFGIEIIADNQKTAFRSIEANKDSFITSGLWSKSRHPNYFGEVLLWFAIAVISFSSLEGLQLITLISPVFTYILLVY
;
A
#
# COMPACT_ATOMS: atom_id res chain seq x y z
N PRO A 1 6.67 -13.95 -27.38
CA PRO A 1 6.44 -12.48 -27.31
C PRO A 1 5.48 -12.07 -26.18
N THR A 2 4.57 -12.93 -25.72
CA THR A 2 3.54 -12.62 -24.73
C THR A 2 4.03 -12.50 -23.28
N ARG A 3 5.08 -13.23 -22.89
CA ARG A 3 5.61 -13.27 -21.51
C ARG A 3 6.25 -11.94 -21.10
N ARG A 4 7.12 -11.36 -21.95
CA ARG A 4 7.76 -10.06 -21.70
C ARG A 4 6.76 -8.88 -21.66
N ARG A 5 5.68 -8.94 -22.44
CA ARG A 5 4.63 -7.90 -22.40
C ARG A 5 3.86 -7.90 -21.09
N ARG A 6 3.52 -9.08 -20.53
CA ARG A 6 2.78 -9.20 -19.26
C ARG A 6 3.62 -8.72 -18.07
N GLN A 7 4.90 -9.08 -18.00
CA GLN A 7 5.82 -8.55 -16.98
C GLN A 7 5.94 -7.02 -17.05
N ARG A 8 6.02 -6.44 -18.25
CA ARG A 8 6.06 -4.97 -18.43
C ARG A 8 4.79 -4.28 -17.92
N GLN A 9 3.62 -4.88 -18.10
CA GLN A 9 2.35 -4.28 -17.64
C GLN A 9 2.21 -4.29 -16.13
N MET A 10 2.69 -5.31 -15.41
CA MET A 10 2.72 -5.30 -13.94
C MET A 10 3.69 -4.26 -13.41
N CYS A 11 4.91 -4.19 -13.94
CA CYS A 11 5.88 -3.17 -13.55
C CYS A 11 5.37 -1.72 -13.78
N ILE A 12 4.50 -1.49 -14.76
CA ILE A 12 3.91 -0.17 -15.00
C ILE A 12 2.89 0.19 -13.90
N ARG A 13 2.06 -0.75 -13.46
CA ARG A 13 1.03 -0.51 -12.41
C ARG A 13 1.66 -0.22 -11.05
N ASP A 14 2.68 -1.00 -10.66
CA ASP A 14 3.42 -0.77 -9.43
C ASP A 14 4.14 0.59 -9.45
N ARG A 15 4.67 0.97 -10.61
CA ARG A 15 5.29 2.29 -10.79
C ARG A 15 4.28 3.43 -10.66
N ILE A 16 3.06 3.30 -11.19
CA ILE A 16 2.02 4.34 -11.07
C ILE A 16 1.66 4.56 -9.60
N TRP A 17 1.44 3.51 -8.83
CA TRP A 17 1.16 3.61 -7.39
C TRP A 17 2.33 4.22 -6.64
N THR A 18 3.56 3.72 -6.86
CA THR A 18 4.78 4.21 -6.20
C THR A 18 5.06 5.68 -6.53
N ILE A 19 4.91 6.08 -7.79
CA ILE A 19 5.10 7.47 -8.22
C ILE A 19 4.05 8.36 -7.58
N ARG A 20 2.77 7.95 -7.59
CA ARG A 20 1.70 8.72 -6.94
C ARG A 20 1.98 8.93 -5.46
N LEU A 21 2.25 7.86 -4.71
CA LEU A 21 2.51 7.93 -3.28
C LEU A 21 3.78 8.75 -2.98
N GLY A 22 4.84 8.51 -3.75
CA GLY A 22 6.10 9.23 -3.62
C GLY A 22 5.92 10.73 -3.87
N LEU A 23 5.22 11.12 -4.93
CA LEU A 23 4.93 12.52 -5.23
C LEU A 23 4.03 13.16 -4.16
N PHE A 24 3.02 12.45 -3.69
CA PHE A 24 2.14 12.92 -2.62
C PHE A 24 2.93 13.21 -1.34
N LEU A 25 3.76 12.28 -0.91
CA LEU A 25 4.60 12.43 0.29
C LEU A 25 5.64 13.53 0.10
N PHE A 26 6.28 13.59 -1.06
CA PHE A 26 7.26 14.62 -1.40
C PHE A 26 6.64 16.02 -1.35
N MET A 27 5.49 16.23 -2.01
CA MET A 27 4.80 17.52 -1.99
C MET A 27 4.35 17.90 -0.57
N ARG A 28 3.91 16.93 0.23
CA ARG A 28 3.52 17.17 1.62
C ARG A 28 4.70 17.63 2.46
N ILE A 29 5.85 16.96 2.34
CA ILE A 29 7.08 17.33 3.08
C ILE A 29 7.61 18.66 2.58
N HIS A 30 7.59 18.91 1.29
CA HIS A 30 8.04 20.18 0.71
C HIS A 30 7.22 21.38 1.22
N LYS A 31 5.90 21.23 1.34
CA LYS A 31 5.03 22.25 1.95
C LYS A 31 5.24 22.44 3.44
N ALA A 32 5.54 21.35 4.16
CA ALA A 32 5.75 21.40 5.63
C ALA A 32 7.18 21.81 6.02
N GLY A 33 8.12 21.87 5.07
CA GLY A 33 9.53 22.13 5.29
C GLY A 33 10.31 20.92 5.84
N GLU A 34 9.70 20.15 6.74
CA GLU A 34 10.28 18.93 7.29
C GLU A 34 9.20 17.93 7.76
N ASP A 35 9.53 16.67 7.85
CA ASP A 35 8.70 15.69 8.56
C ASP A 35 9.12 15.63 10.03
N LYS A 36 8.30 16.21 10.90
CA LYS A 36 8.56 16.33 12.35
C LYS A 36 8.77 14.95 13.02
N ARG A 37 8.23 13.87 12.45
CA ARG A 37 8.37 12.50 12.98
C ARG A 37 9.81 12.01 12.94
N PHE A 38 10.60 12.50 11.99
CA PHE A 38 12.00 12.11 11.83
C PHE A 38 12.98 13.00 12.57
N ARG A 39 12.50 14.06 13.23
CA ARG A 39 13.39 15.04 13.93
C ARG A 39 14.25 14.37 14.99
N SER A 40 13.68 13.50 15.82
CA SER A 40 14.42 12.76 16.85
C SER A 40 15.26 11.62 16.28
N ILE A 41 14.78 10.99 15.22
CA ILE A 41 15.43 9.83 14.59
C ILE A 41 16.71 10.25 13.85
N LYS A 42 16.73 11.43 13.24
CA LYS A 42 17.88 11.97 12.49
C LYS A 42 19.11 12.23 13.38
N THR A 43 18.92 12.42 14.68
CA THR A 43 20.00 12.71 15.63
C THR A 43 20.74 11.47 16.11
N SER A 44 20.20 10.27 15.91
CA SER A 44 20.77 9.00 16.34
C SER A 44 20.96 8.05 15.15
N ALA A 45 22.21 7.74 14.82
CA ALA A 45 22.52 6.82 13.72
C ALA A 45 21.90 5.42 13.91
N SER A 46 21.88 4.93 15.15
CA SER A 46 21.27 3.63 15.49
C SER A 46 19.75 3.64 15.29
N GLN A 47 19.04 4.66 15.76
CA GLN A 47 17.60 4.80 15.57
C GLN A 47 17.25 4.98 14.09
N PHE A 48 18.05 5.75 13.37
CA PHE A 48 17.90 5.92 11.93
C PHE A 48 18.01 4.58 11.20
N PHE A 49 19.10 3.83 11.44
CA PHE A 49 19.32 2.51 10.84
C PHE A 49 18.19 1.53 11.18
N MET A 50 17.79 1.45 12.45
CA MET A 50 16.69 0.56 12.89
C MET A 50 15.38 0.93 12.19
N THR A 51 15.02 2.20 12.14
CA THR A 51 13.76 2.66 11.53
C THR A 51 13.69 2.31 10.04
N PHE A 52 14.78 2.54 9.30
CA PHE A 52 14.80 2.23 7.86
C PHE A 52 14.89 0.72 7.59
N THR A 53 15.58 -0.05 8.44
CA THR A 53 15.62 -1.51 8.34
C THR A 53 14.24 -2.11 8.60
N LEU A 54 13.52 -1.67 9.63
CA LEU A 54 12.15 -2.10 9.91
C LEU A 54 11.18 -1.69 8.79
N SER A 55 11.35 -0.50 8.23
CA SER A 55 10.54 -0.06 7.09
C SER A 55 10.79 -0.92 5.83
N GLY A 56 12.04 -1.29 5.56
CA GLY A 56 12.39 -2.20 4.47
C GLY A 56 11.82 -3.60 4.69
N LEU A 57 11.93 -4.13 5.91
CA LEU A 57 11.34 -5.41 6.29
C LEU A 57 9.81 -5.40 6.12
N TRP A 58 9.15 -4.34 6.56
CA TRP A 58 7.73 -4.15 6.38
C TRP A 58 7.32 -4.22 4.91
N VAL A 59 7.93 -3.39 4.06
CA VAL A 59 7.61 -3.39 2.62
C VAL A 59 7.81 -4.77 2.01
N THR A 60 8.88 -5.48 2.39
CA THR A 60 9.16 -6.83 1.91
C THR A 60 8.08 -7.81 2.35
N LEU A 61 7.67 -7.80 3.62
CA LEU A 61 6.64 -8.70 4.15
C LEU A 61 5.26 -8.42 3.52
N CYS A 62 4.87 -7.16 3.36
CA CYS A 62 3.61 -6.80 2.71
C CYS A 62 3.57 -7.20 1.23
N SER A 63 4.68 -7.06 0.51
CA SER A 63 4.74 -7.35 -0.93
C SER A 63 5.16 -8.79 -1.27
N MET A 64 5.42 -9.62 -0.27
CA MET A 64 6.06 -10.95 -0.44
C MET A 64 5.30 -11.85 -1.41
N CYS A 65 3.96 -11.94 -1.32
CA CYS A 65 3.16 -12.76 -2.24
C CYS A 65 3.25 -12.28 -3.69
N ALA A 66 3.26 -10.95 -3.91
CA ALA A 66 3.43 -10.38 -5.24
C ALA A 66 4.83 -10.66 -5.81
N LEU A 67 5.87 -10.48 -4.99
CA LEU A 67 7.26 -10.73 -5.39
C LEU A 67 7.48 -12.18 -5.81
N VAL A 68 6.96 -13.13 -5.03
CA VAL A 68 7.07 -14.56 -5.35
C VAL A 68 6.27 -14.91 -6.62
N ALA A 69 5.04 -14.43 -6.77
CA ALA A 69 4.25 -14.66 -7.97
C ALA A 69 4.90 -14.09 -9.24
N ILE A 70 5.51 -12.92 -9.16
CA ILE A 70 6.24 -12.30 -10.29
C ILE A 70 7.51 -13.10 -10.62
N SER A 71 8.17 -13.66 -9.61
CA SER A 71 9.39 -14.45 -9.76
C SER A 71 9.12 -15.89 -10.20
N SER A 72 7.87 -16.35 -10.16
CA SER A 72 7.49 -17.70 -10.60
C SER A 72 7.88 -17.93 -12.07
N PRO A 73 8.38 -19.14 -12.44
CA PRO A 73 8.77 -19.48 -13.81
C PRO A 73 7.64 -19.29 -14.82
N GLU A 74 6.41 -19.55 -14.40
CA GLU A 74 5.22 -19.40 -15.25
C GLU A 74 4.67 -17.98 -15.29
N GLY A 75 5.13 -17.12 -14.36
CA GLY A 75 4.64 -15.76 -14.18
C GLY A 75 3.21 -15.74 -13.65
N LEU A 76 2.54 -14.61 -13.81
CA LEU A 76 1.17 -14.43 -13.33
C LEU A 76 0.17 -15.22 -14.20
N VAL A 77 -0.59 -16.11 -13.59
CA VAL A 77 -1.67 -16.87 -14.23
C VAL A 77 -2.91 -15.98 -14.34
N MET A 78 -3.38 -15.77 -15.57
CA MET A 78 -4.58 -14.97 -15.85
C MET A 78 -5.82 -15.85 -15.84
N ASN A 79 -6.57 -15.83 -14.74
CA ASN A 79 -7.80 -16.58 -14.57
C ASN A 79 -8.89 -15.73 -13.88
N ALA A 80 -10.02 -16.31 -13.53
CA ALA A 80 -11.14 -15.61 -12.89
C ALA A 80 -10.73 -14.94 -11.56
N LEU A 81 -9.90 -15.61 -10.73
CA LEU A 81 -9.41 -15.05 -9.46
C LEU A 81 -8.55 -13.80 -9.70
N THR A 82 -7.69 -13.82 -10.71
CA THR A 82 -6.86 -12.68 -11.07
C THR A 82 -7.72 -11.47 -11.46
N TYR A 83 -8.79 -11.67 -12.24
CA TYR A 83 -9.71 -10.58 -12.59
C TYR A 83 -10.49 -10.06 -11.39
N ILE A 84 -10.96 -10.94 -10.50
CA ILE A 84 -11.60 -10.56 -9.24
C ILE A 84 -10.61 -9.73 -8.39
N GLY A 85 -9.39 -10.20 -8.25
CA GLY A 85 -8.35 -9.48 -7.52
C GLY A 85 -8.05 -8.10 -8.12
N ILE A 86 -8.02 -7.96 -9.44
CA ILE A 86 -7.85 -6.65 -10.10
C ILE A 86 -9.00 -5.69 -9.75
N ILE A 87 -10.24 -6.19 -9.73
CA ILE A 87 -11.40 -5.37 -9.36
C ILE A 87 -11.29 -4.93 -7.90
N LEU A 88 -10.97 -5.85 -6.99
CA LEU A 88 -10.77 -5.55 -5.56
C LEU A 88 -9.63 -4.54 -5.36
N PHE A 89 -8.54 -4.66 -6.10
CA PHE A 89 -7.43 -3.72 -6.08
C PHE A 89 -7.87 -2.31 -6.46
N ILE A 90 -8.63 -2.17 -7.55
CA ILE A 90 -9.15 -0.87 -8.00
C ILE A 90 -10.08 -0.26 -6.95
N ILE A 91 -10.93 -1.07 -6.32
CA ILE A 91 -11.84 -0.61 -5.26
C ILE A 91 -11.03 -0.15 -4.03
N GLY A 92 -10.10 -0.97 -3.53
CA GLY A 92 -9.26 -0.64 -2.37
C GLY A 92 -8.45 0.63 -2.59
N PHE A 93 -7.80 0.73 -3.75
CA PHE A 93 -7.03 1.89 -4.16
C PHE A 93 -7.89 3.15 -4.29
N GLY A 94 -9.10 3.02 -4.85
CA GLY A 94 -10.07 4.12 -4.93
C GLY A 94 -10.51 4.63 -3.55
N ILE A 95 -10.81 3.72 -2.63
CA ILE A 95 -11.18 4.07 -1.24
C ILE A 95 -10.04 4.81 -0.56
N GLU A 96 -8.81 4.34 -0.67
CA GLU A 96 -7.62 4.97 -0.09
C GLU A 96 -7.45 6.41 -0.63
N ILE A 97 -7.50 6.59 -1.95
CA ILE A 97 -7.36 7.91 -2.59
C ILE A 97 -8.45 8.87 -2.12
N ILE A 98 -9.70 8.44 -2.12
CA ILE A 98 -10.84 9.27 -1.73
C ILE A 98 -10.72 9.65 -0.26
N ALA A 99 -10.40 8.71 0.61
CA ALA A 99 -10.23 8.95 2.04
C ALA A 99 -9.10 9.95 2.33
N ASP A 100 -7.94 9.79 1.69
CA ASP A 100 -6.80 10.69 1.84
C ASP A 100 -7.10 12.10 1.33
N ASN A 101 -7.79 12.21 0.19
CA ASN A 101 -8.19 13.50 -0.36
C ASN A 101 -9.20 14.22 0.54
N GLN A 102 -10.20 13.50 1.07
CA GLN A 102 -11.17 14.05 2.02
C GLN A 102 -10.47 14.57 3.28
N LYS A 103 -9.54 13.79 3.84
CA LYS A 103 -8.75 14.20 5.01
C LYS A 103 -7.87 15.40 4.73
N THR A 104 -7.25 15.45 3.58
CA THR A 104 -6.39 16.57 3.16
C THR A 104 -7.21 17.85 2.98
N ALA A 105 -8.36 17.77 2.31
CA ALA A 105 -9.26 18.88 2.12
C ALA A 105 -9.82 19.39 3.46
N PHE A 106 -10.22 18.50 4.35
CA PHE A 106 -10.71 18.86 5.69
C PHE A 106 -9.65 19.60 6.50
N ARG A 107 -8.40 19.12 6.51
CA ARG A 107 -7.29 19.73 7.25
C ARG A 107 -6.70 20.98 6.61
N SER A 108 -7.05 21.29 5.37
CA SER A 108 -6.64 22.53 4.71
C SER A 108 -7.35 23.77 5.27
N ILE A 109 -8.48 23.58 5.96
CA ILE A 109 -9.23 24.62 6.65
C ILE A 109 -8.65 24.79 8.04
N GLU A 110 -8.18 26.01 8.37
CA GLU A 110 -7.51 26.32 9.64
C GLU A 110 -8.36 25.94 10.87
N ALA A 111 -9.67 26.24 10.82
CA ALA A 111 -10.62 25.91 11.88
C ALA A 111 -10.76 24.41 12.17
N ASN A 112 -10.34 23.56 11.26
CA ASN A 112 -10.47 22.10 11.37
C ASN A 112 -9.18 21.39 11.82
N LYS A 113 -8.10 22.13 12.10
CA LYS A 113 -6.78 21.54 12.42
C LYS A 113 -6.82 20.56 13.58
N ASP A 114 -7.59 20.88 14.63
CA ASP A 114 -7.71 20.08 15.85
C ASP A 114 -9.01 19.26 15.91
N SER A 115 -9.77 19.25 14.81
CA SER A 115 -11.03 18.54 14.72
C SER A 115 -10.90 17.21 13.99
N PHE A 116 -11.82 16.28 14.28
CA PHE A 116 -11.93 15.01 13.57
C PHE A 116 -12.88 15.13 12.38
N ILE A 117 -12.48 14.59 11.24
CA ILE A 117 -13.35 14.50 10.07
C ILE A 117 -14.45 13.46 10.32
N THR A 118 -15.70 13.86 10.06
CA THR A 118 -16.91 13.01 10.24
C THR A 118 -17.76 12.93 8.98
N SER A 119 -17.27 13.43 7.85
CA SER A 119 -17.99 13.48 6.58
C SER A 119 -17.46 12.47 5.56
N GLY A 120 -18.25 12.14 4.54
CA GLY A 120 -17.86 11.23 3.46
C GLY A 120 -17.56 9.82 3.95
N LEU A 121 -16.44 9.25 3.55
CA LEU A 121 -16.00 7.91 3.99
C LEU A 121 -15.70 7.85 5.50
N TRP A 122 -15.27 8.96 6.07
CA TRP A 122 -14.96 9.09 7.50
C TRP A 122 -16.19 9.09 8.41
N SER A 123 -17.40 9.24 7.85
CA SER A 123 -18.66 9.03 8.60
C SER A 123 -18.97 7.55 8.83
N LYS A 124 -18.40 6.66 8.00
CA LYS A 124 -18.66 5.22 8.05
C LYS A 124 -17.57 4.43 8.78
N SER A 125 -16.36 4.94 8.83
CA SER A 125 -15.21 4.29 9.48
C SER A 125 -14.27 5.34 10.05
N ARG A 126 -13.61 5.01 11.16
CA ARG A 126 -12.54 5.85 11.74
C ARG A 126 -11.28 5.90 10.87
N HIS A 127 -11.05 4.85 10.09
CA HIS A 127 -9.85 4.69 9.27
C HIS A 127 -10.19 4.10 7.89
N PRO A 128 -10.96 4.83 7.05
CA PRO A 128 -11.35 4.31 5.74
C PRO A 128 -10.15 4.11 4.80
N ASN A 129 -9.09 4.90 4.94
CA ASN A 129 -7.84 4.73 4.21
C ASN A 129 -7.14 3.40 4.58
N TYR A 130 -7.12 3.01 5.86
CA TYR A 130 -6.55 1.72 6.28
C TYR A 130 -7.37 0.54 5.71
N PHE A 131 -8.70 0.68 5.69
CA PHE A 131 -9.55 -0.32 5.04
C PHE A 131 -9.22 -0.47 3.56
N GLY A 132 -9.03 0.65 2.85
CA GLY A 132 -8.62 0.66 1.45
C GLY A 132 -7.28 -0.04 1.24
N GLU A 133 -6.30 0.24 2.10
CA GLU A 133 -4.97 -0.36 2.04
C GLU A 133 -4.99 -1.87 2.34
N VAL A 134 -5.70 -2.30 3.37
CA VAL A 134 -5.87 -3.75 3.67
C VAL A 134 -6.55 -4.47 2.50
N LEU A 135 -7.59 -3.87 1.92
CA LEU A 135 -8.28 -4.44 0.76
C LEU A 135 -7.36 -4.53 -0.46
N LEU A 136 -6.50 -3.54 -0.67
CA LEU A 136 -5.50 -3.52 -1.74
C LEU A 136 -4.50 -4.68 -1.59
N TRP A 137 -3.93 -4.88 -0.40
CA TRP A 137 -2.98 -5.97 -0.15
C TRP A 137 -3.64 -7.35 -0.21
N PHE A 138 -4.89 -7.46 0.28
CA PHE A 138 -5.69 -8.68 0.10
C PHE A 138 -5.94 -8.98 -1.39
N ALA A 139 -6.27 -7.97 -2.18
CA ALA A 139 -6.44 -8.10 -3.62
C ALA A 139 -5.17 -8.59 -4.33
N ILE A 140 -3.99 -8.09 -3.90
CA ILE A 140 -2.71 -8.58 -4.41
C ILE A 140 -2.51 -10.06 -4.09
N ALA A 141 -2.87 -10.51 -2.89
CA ALA A 141 -2.80 -11.92 -2.54
C ALA A 141 -3.75 -12.78 -3.41
N VAL A 142 -4.97 -12.31 -3.68
CA VAL A 142 -5.92 -12.97 -4.58
C VAL A 142 -5.37 -13.05 -6.01
N ILE A 143 -4.76 -11.98 -6.52
CA ILE A 143 -4.11 -11.95 -7.83
C ILE A 143 -2.97 -12.98 -7.91
N SER A 144 -2.18 -13.08 -6.85
CA SER A 144 -0.99 -13.93 -6.79
C SER A 144 -1.33 -15.40 -6.58
N PHE A 145 -2.48 -15.70 -5.97
CA PHE A 145 -2.84 -17.04 -5.47
C PHE A 145 -2.63 -18.16 -6.49
N SER A 146 -3.09 -17.96 -7.72
CA SER A 146 -3.01 -18.98 -8.78
C SER A 146 -1.60 -19.19 -9.36
N SER A 147 -0.65 -18.37 -8.95
CA SER A 147 0.76 -18.45 -9.38
C SER A 147 1.68 -18.94 -8.27
N LEU A 148 1.12 -19.28 -7.09
CA LEU A 148 1.87 -19.74 -5.93
C LEU A 148 1.70 -21.25 -5.76
N GLU A 149 2.79 -21.96 -5.52
CA GLU A 149 2.80 -23.42 -5.33
C GLU A 149 3.57 -23.83 -4.08
N GLY A 150 3.13 -24.90 -3.43
CA GLY A 150 3.80 -25.54 -2.31
C GLY A 150 4.09 -24.53 -1.17
N LEU A 151 5.35 -24.40 -0.78
CA LEU A 151 5.79 -23.50 0.29
C LEU A 151 5.58 -22.02 -0.01
N GLN A 152 5.40 -21.65 -1.29
CA GLN A 152 5.13 -20.26 -1.68
C GLN A 152 3.78 -19.76 -1.12
N LEU A 153 2.83 -20.66 -0.84
CA LEU A 153 1.54 -20.31 -0.22
C LEU A 153 1.69 -19.67 1.16
N ILE A 154 2.80 -19.87 1.86
CA ILE A 154 3.09 -19.21 3.14
C ILE A 154 3.14 -17.69 2.96
N THR A 155 3.49 -17.21 1.77
CA THR A 155 3.53 -15.76 1.47
C THR A 155 2.17 -15.09 1.53
N LEU A 156 1.07 -15.84 1.47
CA LEU A 156 -0.30 -15.34 1.65
C LEU A 156 -0.58 -14.80 3.06
N ILE A 157 0.37 -14.94 4.01
CA ILE A 157 0.32 -14.24 5.29
C ILE A 157 0.46 -12.71 5.14
N SER A 158 0.96 -12.24 4.00
CA SER A 158 1.21 -10.83 3.69
C SER A 158 0.01 -9.89 4.01
N PRO A 159 -1.24 -10.12 3.54
CA PRO A 159 -2.36 -9.26 3.90
C PRO A 159 -2.74 -9.34 5.39
N VAL A 160 -2.54 -10.47 6.04
CA VAL A 160 -2.77 -10.61 7.49
C VAL A 160 -1.76 -9.78 8.26
N PHE A 161 -0.49 -9.81 7.84
CA PHE A 161 0.57 -8.98 8.42
C PHE A 161 0.25 -7.49 8.24
N THR A 162 -0.18 -7.07 7.04
CA THR A 162 -0.60 -5.69 6.79
C THR A 162 -1.77 -5.27 7.68
N TYR A 163 -2.76 -6.14 7.84
CA TYR A 163 -3.91 -5.88 8.72
C TYR A 163 -3.47 -5.67 10.16
N ILE A 164 -2.66 -6.58 10.71
CA ILE A 164 -2.15 -6.49 12.08
C ILE A 164 -1.40 -5.17 12.28
N LEU A 165 -0.55 -4.81 11.34
CA LEU A 165 0.30 -3.63 11.42
C LEU A 165 -0.46 -2.30 11.34
N LEU A 166 -1.60 -2.26 10.65
CA LEU A 166 -2.43 -1.04 10.53
C LEU A 166 -3.44 -0.90 11.67
N VAL A 167 -3.81 -2.00 12.34
CA VAL A 167 -4.83 -2.01 13.39
C VAL A 167 -4.23 -1.91 14.78
N TYR A 168 -3.02 -2.46 15.00
CA TYR A 168 -2.30 -2.47 16.28
C TYR A 168 -1.06 -1.59 16.23
#